data_da7587d0b0692340eeaa43e1b6d47636
#
_entry.id   da7587d0b0692340eeaa43e1b6d47636
#
_cell.length_a   1.000
_cell.length_b   1.000
_cell.length_c   1.000
_cell.angle_alpha   90.00
_cell.angle_beta   90.00
_cell.angle_gamma   90.00
#
_symmetry.space_group_name_H-M   'P 1'
#
loop_
_entity.id
_entity.type
_entity.pdbx_description
1 polymer ?
#
loop_
_entity_poly.entity_id
_entity_poly.type
_entity_poly.pdbx_seq_one_letter_code
_entity_poly.pdbx_strand_id
1 'polypeptide(L)'
;MNAAQMIWHCQGPLNIILQKNDYGMKPNWFAKVFFKKSLYNDKPWRKGLPTAKFLKTKEDKNFKIESVKLGALIDETYNQRDKTEREPHPAFGYFTSQQWGQMQYKHLDHHFRQFRV
;
A
#
# COMPACT_ATOMS: atom_id res chain seq x y z
N MET A 1 -14.36 2.10 -7.54
CA MET A 1 -13.44 1.46 -8.50
C MET A 1 -13.86 0.03 -8.77
N ASN A 2 -13.60 -0.46 -9.97
CA ASN A 2 -13.83 -1.87 -10.30
C ASN A 2 -12.66 -2.73 -9.83
N ALA A 3 -12.77 -4.07 -10.03
CA ALA A 3 -11.74 -5.00 -9.55
C ALA A 3 -10.36 -4.74 -10.16
N ALA A 4 -10.30 -4.47 -11.47
CA ALA A 4 -9.02 -4.19 -12.14
C ALA A 4 -8.37 -2.91 -11.60
N GLN A 5 -9.16 -1.90 -11.35
CA GLN A 5 -8.68 -0.64 -10.76
C GLN A 5 -8.20 -0.85 -9.32
N MET A 6 -8.89 -1.69 -8.55
CA MET A 6 -8.47 -2.04 -7.20
C MET A 6 -7.11 -2.75 -7.22
N ILE A 7 -6.93 -3.72 -8.10
CA ILE A 7 -5.67 -4.42 -8.25
C ILE A 7 -4.53 -3.46 -8.64
N TRP A 8 -4.80 -2.52 -9.54
CA TRP A 8 -3.83 -1.47 -9.86
C TRP A 8 -3.51 -0.60 -8.64
N HIS A 9 -4.54 -0.17 -7.92
CA HIS A 9 -4.39 0.65 -6.71
C HIS A 9 -3.53 -0.04 -5.65
N CYS A 10 -3.71 -1.33 -5.45
CA CYS A 10 -2.97 -2.10 -4.45
C CYS A 10 -1.47 -2.20 -4.73
N GLN A 11 -1.03 -1.89 -5.95
CA GLN A 11 0.39 -1.89 -6.28
C GLN A 11 1.14 -0.69 -5.66
N GLY A 12 0.42 0.39 -5.35
CA GLY A 12 1.05 1.62 -4.87
C GLY A 12 1.92 1.45 -3.63
N PRO A 13 1.37 0.99 -2.49
CA PRO A 13 2.18 0.80 -1.28
C PRO A 13 3.32 -0.19 -1.45
N LEU A 14 3.15 -1.22 -2.28
CA LEU A 14 4.23 -2.18 -2.57
C LEU A 14 5.34 -1.51 -3.38
N ASN A 15 5.01 -0.68 -4.35
CA ASN A 15 6.01 0.11 -5.07
C ASN A 15 6.79 1.03 -4.13
N ILE A 16 6.15 1.55 -3.10
CA ILE A 16 6.79 2.42 -2.11
C ILE A 16 7.78 1.63 -1.25
N ILE A 17 7.36 0.51 -0.66
CA ILE A 17 8.26 -0.29 0.18
C ILE A 17 9.45 -0.83 -0.61
N LEU A 18 9.22 -1.21 -1.87
CA LEU A 18 10.27 -1.73 -2.75
C LEU A 18 11.09 -0.64 -3.43
N GLN A 19 10.82 0.63 -3.13
CA GLN A 19 11.53 1.79 -3.67
C GLN A 19 11.47 1.88 -5.20
N LYS A 20 10.38 1.40 -5.80
CA LYS A 20 10.19 1.46 -7.25
C LYS A 20 9.54 2.76 -7.70
N ASN A 21 8.73 3.36 -6.83
CA ASN A 21 8.05 4.62 -7.11
C ASN A 21 7.66 5.28 -5.79
N ASP A 22 8.05 6.54 -5.59
CA ASP A 22 7.67 7.32 -4.41
C ASP A 22 6.47 8.23 -4.68
N TYR A 23 5.99 8.26 -5.92
CA TYR A 23 4.84 9.06 -6.38
C TYR A 23 5.00 10.56 -6.10
N GLY A 24 6.24 11.02 -5.93
CA GLY A 24 6.52 12.43 -5.61
C GLY A 24 6.08 12.87 -4.23
N MET A 25 5.80 11.91 -3.33
CA MET A 25 5.38 12.24 -1.97
C MET A 25 6.50 12.94 -1.20
N LYS A 26 6.09 13.86 -0.33
CA LYS A 26 6.99 14.60 0.56
C LYS A 26 6.60 14.34 2.01
N PRO A 27 7.54 14.50 2.96
CA PRO A 27 7.22 14.37 4.37
C PRO A 27 6.01 15.21 4.76
N ASN A 28 5.09 14.60 5.48
CA ASN A 28 3.85 15.25 5.91
C ASN A 28 3.68 15.03 7.41
N TRP A 29 4.04 16.06 8.20
CA TRP A 29 3.97 15.99 9.65
C TRP A 29 2.56 15.70 10.16
N PHE A 30 1.56 16.35 9.57
CA PHE A 30 0.15 16.16 9.96
C PHE A 30 -0.29 14.70 9.76
N ALA A 31 0.00 14.14 8.60
CA ALA A 31 -0.32 12.75 8.31
C ALA A 31 0.43 11.79 9.25
N LYS A 32 1.70 12.09 9.53
CA LYS A 32 2.51 11.29 10.44
C LYS A 32 1.90 11.26 11.85
N VAL A 33 1.47 12.40 12.37
CA VAL A 33 0.92 12.50 13.73
C VAL A 33 -0.44 11.82 13.82
N PHE A 34 -1.33 12.03 12.85
CA PHE A 34 -2.73 11.63 12.95
C PHE A 34 -3.06 10.29 12.32
N PHE A 35 -2.29 9.84 11.34
CA PHE A 35 -2.66 8.65 10.55
C PHE A 35 -1.65 7.51 10.59
N LYS A 36 -0.40 7.78 10.94
CA LYS A 36 0.67 6.77 10.84
C LYS A 36 0.35 5.50 11.61
N LYS A 37 -0.11 5.61 12.85
CA LYS A 37 -0.40 4.45 13.71
C LYS A 37 -1.52 3.59 13.16
N SER A 38 -2.51 4.20 12.52
CA SER A 38 -3.63 3.45 11.94
C SER A 38 -3.22 2.57 10.77
N LEU A 39 -2.07 2.86 10.16
CA LEU A 39 -1.57 2.06 9.04
C LEU A 39 -1.08 0.68 9.47
N TYR A 40 -0.62 0.52 10.73
CA TYR A 40 -0.02 -0.74 11.18
C TYR A 40 -0.58 -1.28 12.50
N ASN A 41 -1.56 -0.61 13.14
CA ASN A 41 -2.15 -1.11 14.37
C ASN A 41 -3.11 -2.27 14.11
N ASP A 42 -3.65 -2.87 15.16
CA ASP A 42 -4.52 -4.06 15.07
C ASP A 42 -5.97 -3.75 14.69
N LYS A 43 -6.33 -2.47 14.60
CA LYS A 43 -7.71 -2.07 14.30
C LYS A 43 -7.96 -2.11 12.79
N PRO A 44 -9.06 -2.72 12.32
CA PRO A 44 -9.41 -2.69 10.90
C PRO A 44 -9.63 -1.27 10.41
N TRP A 45 -9.33 -1.03 9.15
CA TRP A 45 -9.62 0.27 8.53
C TRP A 45 -11.12 0.43 8.30
N ARG A 46 -11.60 1.65 8.48
CA ARG A 46 -13.00 2.00 8.22
C ARG A 46 -13.26 2.03 6.71
N LYS A 47 -14.51 1.75 6.32
CA LYS A 47 -14.98 1.99 4.96
C LYS A 47 -14.92 3.49 4.66
N GLY A 48 -14.62 3.83 3.39
CA GLY A 48 -14.65 5.20 2.94
C GLY A 48 -13.47 6.07 3.39
N LEU A 49 -12.35 5.47 3.79
CA LEU A 49 -11.14 6.23 4.09
C LEU A 49 -10.67 6.98 2.84
N PRO A 50 -10.19 8.24 3.00
CA PRO A 50 -9.66 8.98 1.88
C PRO A 50 -8.48 8.26 1.22
N THR A 51 -8.45 8.28 -0.10
CA THR A 51 -7.36 7.70 -0.89
C THR A 51 -6.56 8.83 -1.53
N ALA A 52 -5.24 8.71 -1.49
CA ALA A 52 -4.36 9.66 -2.15
C ALA A 52 -4.67 9.72 -3.66
N LYS A 53 -4.64 10.93 -4.22
CA LYS A 53 -5.02 11.15 -5.62
C LYS A 53 -4.21 10.31 -6.60
N PHE A 54 -2.92 10.13 -6.36
CA PHE A 54 -2.05 9.37 -7.24
C PHE A 54 -2.34 7.86 -7.23
N LEU A 55 -3.13 7.39 -6.27
CA LEU A 55 -3.58 5.99 -6.19
C LEU A 55 -5.01 5.80 -6.69
N LYS A 56 -5.63 6.85 -7.24
CA LYS A 56 -6.95 6.77 -7.85
C LYS A 56 -6.83 6.79 -9.36
N THR A 57 -7.68 6.03 -10.03
CA THR A 57 -7.78 6.08 -11.48
C THR A 57 -9.23 5.93 -11.92
N LYS A 58 -9.58 6.60 -13.01
CA LYS A 58 -10.83 6.40 -13.74
C LYS A 58 -10.60 5.67 -15.05
N GLU A 59 -9.33 5.40 -15.37
CA GLU A 59 -8.97 4.68 -16.58
C GLU A 59 -9.36 3.21 -16.47
N ASP A 60 -9.73 2.61 -17.59
CA ASP A 60 -9.91 1.17 -17.65
C ASP A 60 -8.56 0.48 -17.47
N LYS A 61 -8.55 -0.56 -16.66
CA LYS A 61 -7.35 -1.37 -16.43
C LYS A 61 -7.62 -2.80 -16.86
N ASN A 62 -6.58 -3.49 -17.32
CA ASN A 62 -6.67 -4.89 -17.69
C ASN A 62 -6.44 -5.75 -16.43
N PHE A 63 -7.48 -6.47 -16.01
CA PHE A 63 -7.44 -7.27 -14.79
C PHE A 63 -6.30 -8.28 -14.78
N LYS A 64 -6.10 -9.00 -15.87
CA LYS A 64 -5.05 -10.02 -15.96
C LYS A 64 -3.66 -9.40 -15.88
N ILE A 65 -3.42 -8.32 -16.61
CA ILE A 65 -2.12 -7.63 -16.59
C ILE A 65 -1.83 -7.07 -15.20
N GLU A 66 -2.80 -6.39 -14.59
CA GLU A 66 -2.60 -5.79 -13.27
C GLU A 66 -2.45 -6.86 -12.18
N SER A 67 -3.15 -7.99 -12.31
CA SER A 67 -3.00 -9.11 -11.37
C SER A 67 -1.61 -9.73 -11.41
N VAL A 68 -1.02 -9.87 -12.59
CA VAL A 68 0.36 -10.38 -12.73
C VAL A 68 1.35 -9.41 -12.08
N LYS A 69 1.17 -8.12 -12.31
CA LYS A 69 2.02 -7.09 -11.70
C LYS A 69 1.92 -7.10 -10.18
N LEU A 70 0.70 -7.15 -9.64
CA LEU A 70 0.49 -7.17 -8.19
C LEU A 70 1.11 -8.42 -7.57
N GLY A 71 0.87 -9.58 -8.17
CA GLY A 71 1.46 -10.84 -7.70
C GLY A 71 2.98 -10.79 -7.64
N ALA A 72 3.62 -10.24 -8.68
CA ALA A 72 5.06 -10.10 -8.71
C ALA A 72 5.57 -9.17 -7.59
N LEU A 73 4.87 -8.07 -7.32
CA LEU A 73 5.23 -7.15 -6.24
C LEU A 73 5.05 -7.78 -4.86
N ILE A 74 3.99 -8.57 -4.66
CA ILE A 74 3.76 -9.31 -3.42
C ILE A 74 4.90 -10.32 -3.20
N ASP A 75 5.24 -11.09 -4.23
CA ASP A 75 6.31 -12.08 -4.15
C ASP A 75 7.66 -11.43 -3.82
N GLU A 76 7.98 -10.33 -4.47
CA GLU A 76 9.23 -9.60 -4.21
C GLU A 76 9.27 -9.06 -2.78
N THR A 77 8.16 -8.51 -2.30
CA THR A 77 8.06 -8.01 -0.92
C THR A 77 8.23 -9.17 0.07
N TYR A 78 7.59 -10.30 -0.18
CA TYR A 78 7.71 -11.49 0.66
C TYR A 78 9.14 -12.02 0.67
N ASN A 79 9.82 -12.04 -0.48
CA ASN A 79 11.21 -12.49 -0.57
C ASN A 79 12.17 -11.58 0.19
N GLN A 80 11.78 -10.32 0.44
CA GLN A 80 12.54 -9.37 1.24
C GLN A 80 12.07 -9.29 2.70
N ARG A 81 11.25 -10.21 3.17
CA ARG A 81 10.63 -10.15 4.51
C ARG A 81 11.65 -10.10 5.65
N ASP A 82 12.83 -10.66 5.45
CA ASP A 82 13.90 -10.69 6.46
C ASP A 82 14.78 -9.44 6.43
N LYS A 83 14.53 -8.52 5.52
CA LYS A 83 15.26 -7.27 5.45
C LYS A 83 14.91 -6.39 6.66
N THR A 84 15.90 -6.08 7.49
CA THR A 84 15.70 -5.34 8.74
C THR A 84 15.83 -3.84 8.56
N GLU A 85 16.57 -3.38 7.55
CA GLU A 85 16.74 -1.96 7.27
C GLU A 85 16.00 -1.59 5.99
N ARG A 86 15.17 -0.56 6.09
CA ARG A 86 14.42 -0.01 4.96
C ARG A 86 14.46 1.50 5.00
N GLU A 87 14.41 2.10 3.82
CA GLU A 87 14.29 3.55 3.72
C GLU A 87 13.00 4.05 4.37
N PRO A 88 13.00 5.25 4.94
CA PRO A 88 11.78 5.84 5.49
C PRO A 88 10.69 5.96 4.42
N HIS A 89 9.44 5.86 4.84
CA HIS A 89 8.31 6.16 3.96
C HIS A 89 8.37 7.64 3.55
N PRO A 90 8.15 7.96 2.27
CA PRO A 90 8.30 9.36 1.80
C PRO A 90 7.41 10.37 2.52
N ALA A 91 6.23 9.95 3.00
CA ALA A 91 5.31 10.84 3.70
C ALA A 91 5.30 10.62 5.22
N PHE A 92 5.40 9.37 5.69
CA PHE A 92 5.20 9.03 7.10
C PHE A 92 6.50 8.82 7.88
N GLY A 93 7.65 8.82 7.21
CA GLY A 93 8.93 8.63 7.87
C GLY A 93 9.24 7.20 8.22
N TYR A 94 9.96 6.98 9.29
CA TYR A 94 10.49 5.67 9.64
C TYR A 94 9.40 4.69 10.08
N PHE A 95 9.49 3.46 9.57
CA PHE A 95 8.74 2.30 10.04
C PHE A 95 9.71 1.18 10.35
N THR A 96 9.42 0.40 11.40
CA THR A 96 10.13 -0.86 11.62
C THR A 96 9.74 -1.86 10.52
N SER A 97 10.56 -2.90 10.36
CA SER A 97 10.25 -3.96 9.39
C SER A 97 8.88 -4.58 9.64
N GLN A 98 8.54 -4.82 10.91
CA GLN A 98 7.24 -5.35 11.29
C GLN A 98 6.10 -4.40 10.93
N GLN A 99 6.27 -3.10 11.17
CA GLN A 99 5.25 -2.09 10.84
C GLN A 99 5.03 -2.00 9.34
N TRP A 100 6.10 -2.06 8.54
CA TRP A 100 5.99 -2.12 7.08
C TRP A 100 5.13 -3.31 6.63
N GLY A 101 5.41 -4.49 7.20
CA GLY A 101 4.65 -5.70 6.87
C GLY A 101 3.19 -5.60 7.26
N GLN A 102 2.90 -5.10 8.45
CA GLN A 102 1.53 -4.93 8.93
C GLN A 102 0.75 -3.94 8.05
N MET A 103 1.39 -2.86 7.63
CA MET A 103 0.76 -1.87 6.75
C MET A 103 0.39 -2.50 5.41
N GLN A 104 1.30 -3.27 4.81
CA GLN A 104 1.01 -3.95 3.54
C GLN A 104 -0.14 -4.94 3.68
N TYR A 105 -0.12 -5.75 4.74
CA TYR A 105 -1.19 -6.71 5.01
C TYR A 105 -2.54 -6.02 5.18
N LYS A 106 -2.60 -4.98 6.01
CA LYS A 106 -3.85 -4.25 6.26
C LYS A 106 -4.42 -3.65 4.99
N HIS A 107 -3.57 -3.08 4.15
CA HIS A 107 -4.00 -2.45 2.91
C HIS A 107 -4.60 -3.48 1.94
N LEU A 108 -3.90 -4.58 1.73
CA LEU A 108 -4.38 -5.65 0.85
C LEU A 108 -5.65 -6.29 1.41
N ASP A 109 -5.66 -6.63 2.69
CA ASP A 109 -6.82 -7.23 3.36
C ASP A 109 -8.04 -6.34 3.24
N HIS A 110 -7.89 -5.03 3.50
CA HIS A 110 -8.98 -4.07 3.41
C HIS A 110 -9.62 -4.07 2.02
N HIS A 111 -8.83 -3.99 0.97
CA HIS A 111 -9.35 -3.94 -0.39
C HIS A 111 -9.88 -5.28 -0.88
N PHE A 112 -9.21 -6.38 -0.53
CA PHE A 112 -9.69 -7.70 -0.92
C PHE A 112 -11.04 -8.01 -0.26
N ARG A 113 -11.24 -7.64 0.99
CA ARG A 113 -12.54 -7.78 1.64
C ARG A 113 -13.64 -6.97 0.96
N GLN A 114 -13.34 -5.79 0.46
CA GLN A 114 -14.30 -4.99 -0.31
C GLN A 114 -14.81 -5.73 -1.54
N PHE A 115 -14.00 -6.59 -2.12
CA PHE A 115 -14.35 -7.41 -3.30
C PHE A 115 -14.67 -8.86 -2.93
N ARG A 116 -14.80 -9.16 -1.64
CA ARG A 116 -15.19 -10.48 -1.11
C ARG A 116 -14.27 -11.62 -1.52
N VAL A 117 -13.00 -11.36 -1.53
CA VAL A 117 -11.98 -12.38 -1.82
C VAL A 117 -11.05 -12.60 -0.64
#